data_3963551b2be38641ad955a2e61d4d5c7
#
_entry.id   3963551b2be38641ad955a2e61d4d5c7
#
_cell.length_a   1.000
_cell.length_b   1.000
_cell.length_c   1.000
_cell.angle_alpha   90.00
_cell.angle_beta   90.00
_cell.angle_gamma   90.00
#
_symmetry.space_group_name_H-M   'P 1'
#
loop_
_entity.id
_entity.type
_entity.pdbx_description
1 polymer ?
#
loop_
_entity_poly.entity_id
_entity_poly.type
_entity_poly.pdbx_seq_one_letter_code
_entity_poly.pdbx_strand_id
1 'polypeptide(L)'
;GAGKACKNVHRIYLLREGSPVPLVLSLPPTSIKYARDYIGKSIVIKGMRSHHVVTKITLKKEKSSSGITYSRAAFALVGKLSPEQIAAAEIMAATIKQTANTVDSEDYSTGTAAPASGDGFMEVPEGANSDLPFN
;
A
#
# COMPACT_ATOMS: atom_id res chain seq x y z
N GLY A 1 -10.10 -3.19 -22.87
CA GLY A 1 -9.23 -2.09 -22.71
C GLY A 1 -7.95 -2.47 -22.01
N ALA A 2 -6.87 -1.88 -22.42
CA ALA A 2 -5.59 -2.07 -21.75
C ALA A 2 -5.71 -1.61 -20.30
N GLY A 3 -5.30 -2.45 -19.36
CA GLY A 3 -5.24 -2.09 -17.96
C GLY A 3 -4.27 -0.91 -17.75
N LYS A 4 -4.46 -0.21 -16.65
CA LYS A 4 -3.52 0.85 -16.25
C LYS A 4 -2.10 0.30 -16.16
N ALA A 5 -1.13 1.03 -16.67
CA ALA A 5 0.29 0.70 -16.53
C ALA A 5 0.70 0.65 -15.04
N CYS A 6 0.15 1.55 -14.22
CA CYS A 6 0.32 1.54 -12.77
C CYS A 6 -0.88 0.94 -12.09
N LYS A 7 -0.67 -0.08 -11.27
CA LYS A 7 -1.72 -0.72 -10.46
C LYS A 7 -1.74 -0.12 -9.06
N ASN A 8 -2.92 0.19 -8.58
CA ASN A 8 -3.08 0.60 -7.19
C ASN A 8 -2.85 -0.60 -6.28
N VAL A 9 -1.97 -0.44 -5.31
CA VAL A 9 -1.67 -1.43 -4.28
C VAL A 9 -1.88 -0.78 -2.93
N HIS A 10 -2.63 -1.44 -2.04
CA HIS A 10 -2.78 -1.00 -0.66
C HIS A 10 -1.84 -1.82 0.23
N ARG A 11 -1.04 -1.13 1.00
CA ARG A 11 -0.20 -1.74 2.03
C ARG A 11 -0.90 -1.65 3.37
N ILE A 12 -1.08 -2.80 4.01
CA ILE A 12 -1.66 -2.90 5.35
C ILE A 12 -0.58 -3.42 6.28
N TYR A 13 -0.36 -2.70 7.38
CA TYR A 13 0.55 -3.13 8.43
C TYR A 13 -0.19 -4.00 9.42
N LEU A 14 0.33 -5.17 9.69
CA LEU A 14 -0.29 -6.18 10.53
C LEU A 14 0.61 -6.53 11.70
N LEU A 15 0.02 -6.68 12.88
CA LEU A 15 0.67 -7.31 14.01
C LEU A 15 0.13 -8.73 14.14
N ARG A 16 1.03 -9.71 14.09
CA ARG A 16 0.70 -11.10 14.29
C ARG A 16 0.88 -11.44 15.76
N GLU A 17 -0.05 -12.24 16.30
CA GLU A 17 0.06 -12.74 17.65
C GLU A 17 1.40 -13.47 17.85
N GLY A 18 2.09 -13.14 18.93
CA GLY A 18 3.39 -13.71 19.24
C GLY A 18 4.57 -13.16 18.45
N SER A 19 4.36 -12.21 17.55
CA SER A 19 5.44 -11.58 16.79
C SER A 19 5.62 -10.11 17.20
N PRO A 20 6.81 -9.71 17.63
CA PRO A 20 7.09 -8.31 17.95
C PRO A 20 7.28 -7.43 16.71
N VAL A 21 7.42 -8.04 15.54
CA VAL A 21 7.70 -7.33 14.29
C VAL A 21 6.42 -7.20 13.46
N PRO A 22 6.08 -5.98 12.99
CA PRO A 22 4.96 -5.80 12.11
C PRO A 22 5.22 -6.42 10.73
N LEU A 23 4.15 -6.95 10.14
CA LEU A 23 4.16 -7.50 8.80
C LEU A 23 3.47 -6.52 7.85
N VAL A 24 3.91 -6.47 6.62
CA VAL A 24 3.28 -5.67 5.57
C VAL A 24 2.54 -6.60 4.61
N LEU A 25 1.25 -6.39 4.49
CA LEU A 25 0.42 -7.08 3.51
C LEU A 25 0.12 -6.13 2.35
N SER A 26 0.61 -6.47 1.18
CA SER A 26 0.30 -5.74 -0.05
C SER A 26 -0.93 -6.33 -0.71
N LEU A 27 -1.99 -5.55 -0.81
CA LEU A 27 -3.24 -5.99 -1.42
C LEU A 27 -3.29 -5.57 -2.88
N PRO A 28 -3.50 -6.53 -3.79
CA PRO A 28 -3.74 -6.23 -5.19
C PRO A 28 -5.11 -5.57 -5.40
N PRO A 29 -5.36 -4.93 -6.55
CA PRO A 29 -6.63 -4.25 -6.82
C PRO A 29 -7.86 -5.13 -6.62
N THR A 30 -7.77 -6.42 -6.89
CA THR A 30 -8.86 -7.38 -6.72
C THR A 30 -9.29 -7.58 -5.26
N SER A 31 -8.40 -7.33 -4.31
CA SER A 31 -8.66 -7.51 -2.88
C SER A 31 -8.93 -6.20 -2.14
N ILE A 32 -8.60 -5.05 -2.71
CA ILE A 32 -8.77 -3.74 -2.07
C ILE A 32 -10.22 -3.46 -1.69
N LYS A 33 -11.15 -3.78 -2.57
CA LYS A 33 -12.59 -3.59 -2.33
C LYS A 33 -13.04 -4.34 -1.07
N TYR A 34 -12.64 -5.58 -0.94
CA TYR A 34 -13.03 -6.41 0.20
C TYR A 34 -12.44 -5.91 1.52
N ALA A 35 -11.20 -5.44 1.50
CA ALA A 35 -10.59 -4.82 2.67
C ALA A 35 -11.32 -3.54 3.08
N ARG A 36 -11.64 -2.69 2.12
CA ARG A 36 -12.37 -1.44 2.35
C ARG A 36 -13.77 -1.71 2.91
N ASP A 37 -14.50 -2.64 2.32
CA ASP A 37 -15.84 -3.02 2.77
C ASP A 37 -15.80 -3.61 4.19
N TYR A 38 -14.82 -4.44 4.49
CA TYR A 38 -14.61 -4.99 5.83
C TYR A 38 -14.35 -3.89 6.86
N ILE A 39 -13.41 -3.01 6.59
CA ILE A 39 -13.08 -1.91 7.50
C ILE A 39 -14.29 -1.01 7.71
N GLY A 40 -14.97 -0.62 6.65
CA GLY A 40 -16.15 0.23 6.72
C GLY A 40 -17.30 -0.41 7.49
N LYS A 41 -17.69 -1.61 7.10
CA LYS A 41 -18.90 -2.28 7.62
C LYS A 41 -18.69 -2.96 8.98
N SER A 42 -17.52 -3.54 9.19
CA SER A 42 -17.29 -4.35 10.38
C SER A 42 -16.57 -3.59 11.50
N ILE A 43 -15.83 -2.56 11.18
CA ILE A 43 -15.01 -1.82 12.15
C ILE A 43 -15.57 -0.41 12.37
N VAL A 44 -15.60 0.41 11.34
CA VAL A 44 -15.96 1.83 11.45
C VAL A 44 -17.43 2.02 11.87
N ILE A 45 -18.36 1.29 11.28
CA ILE A 45 -19.80 1.39 11.64
C ILE A 45 -20.02 1.02 13.09
N LYS A 46 -19.23 0.10 13.65
CA LYS A 46 -19.31 -0.29 15.05
C LYS A 46 -18.54 0.63 16.00
N GLY A 47 -17.99 1.74 15.50
CA GLY A 47 -17.24 2.71 16.28
C GLY A 47 -15.89 2.20 16.79
N MET A 48 -15.34 1.17 16.15
CA MET A 48 -14.05 0.59 16.52
C MET A 48 -12.93 1.11 15.61
N ARG A 49 -11.71 1.00 16.08
CA ARG A 49 -10.52 1.26 15.28
C ARG A 49 -9.92 -0.05 14.77
N SER A 50 -9.29 -0.01 13.60
CA SER A 50 -8.74 -1.20 12.96
C SER A 50 -7.68 -1.93 13.80
N HIS A 51 -6.92 -1.19 14.58
CA HIS A 51 -5.88 -1.76 15.46
C HIS A 51 -6.40 -2.16 16.86
N HIS A 52 -7.69 -2.04 17.11
CA HIS A 52 -8.32 -2.48 18.36
C HIS A 52 -9.03 -3.82 18.26
N VAL A 53 -8.99 -4.44 17.09
CA VAL A 53 -9.71 -5.67 16.80
C VAL A 53 -8.79 -6.75 16.26
N VAL A 54 -9.19 -7.99 16.44
CA VAL A 54 -8.51 -9.15 15.85
C VAL A 54 -9.22 -9.48 14.54
N THR A 55 -8.48 -9.48 13.46
CA THR A 55 -8.96 -9.78 12.12
C THR A 55 -8.36 -11.08 11.62
N LYS A 56 -9.20 -11.97 11.15
CA LYS A 56 -8.77 -13.19 10.46
C LYS A 56 -8.70 -12.89 8.96
N ILE A 57 -7.54 -13.16 8.39
CA ILE A 57 -7.30 -12.98 6.94
C ILE A 57 -7.11 -14.36 6.32
N THR A 58 -7.90 -14.65 5.31
CA THR A 58 -7.84 -15.92 4.57
C THR A 58 -7.79 -15.64 3.08
N LEU A 59 -7.38 -16.64 2.30
CA LEU A 59 -7.40 -16.58 0.84
C LEU A 59 -8.54 -17.45 0.32
N LYS A 60 -9.32 -16.89 -0.60
CA LYS A 60 -10.37 -17.61 -1.33
C LYS A 60 -10.07 -17.62 -2.80
N LYS A 61 -10.31 -18.75 -3.44
CA LYS A 61 -10.22 -18.86 -4.89
C LYS A 61 -11.52 -18.38 -5.52
N GLU A 62 -11.42 -17.52 -6.51
CA GLU A 62 -12.55 -17.06 -7.30
C GLU A 62 -12.22 -17.11 -8.79
N LYS A 63 -13.25 -17.14 -9.62
CA LYS A 63 -13.11 -17.03 -11.06
C LYS A 63 -13.58 -15.65 -11.51
N SER A 64 -12.82 -15.04 -12.39
CA SER A 64 -13.25 -13.80 -13.05
C SER A 64 -14.34 -14.10 -14.08
N SER A 65 -15.01 -13.07 -14.55
CA SER A 65 -15.98 -13.18 -15.65
C SER A 65 -15.38 -13.78 -16.92
N SER A 66 -14.09 -13.65 -17.11
CA SER A 66 -13.33 -14.25 -18.22
C SER A 66 -12.87 -15.69 -17.95
N GLY A 67 -13.25 -16.30 -16.82
CA GLY A 67 -12.90 -17.67 -16.47
C GLY A 67 -11.53 -17.87 -15.82
N ILE A 68 -10.78 -16.80 -15.60
CA ILE A 68 -9.45 -16.87 -14.97
C ILE A 68 -9.62 -17.06 -13.46
N THR A 69 -8.97 -18.08 -12.91
CA THR A 69 -8.96 -18.33 -11.47
C THR A 69 -7.93 -17.44 -10.79
N TYR A 70 -8.34 -16.78 -9.73
CA TYR A 70 -7.46 -15.94 -8.91
C TYR A 70 -7.76 -16.12 -7.43
N SER A 71 -6.81 -15.71 -6.58
CA SER A 71 -6.99 -15.70 -5.13
C SER A 71 -7.30 -14.29 -4.67
N ARG A 72 -8.31 -14.16 -3.82
CA ARG A 72 -8.61 -12.90 -3.16
C ARG A 72 -8.49 -13.02 -1.66
N ALA A 73 -8.13 -11.92 -0.99
CA ALA A 73 -8.13 -11.85 0.46
C ALA A 73 -9.57 -11.76 0.99
N ALA A 74 -9.86 -12.52 2.03
CA ALA A 74 -11.10 -12.45 2.77
C ALA A 74 -10.81 -12.05 4.22
N PHE A 75 -11.61 -11.15 4.76
CA PHE A 75 -11.42 -10.56 6.08
C PHE A 75 -12.60 -10.92 6.96
N ALA A 76 -12.34 -11.30 8.19
CA ALA A 76 -13.37 -11.60 9.18
C ALA A 76 -12.98 -11.03 10.54
N LEU A 77 -13.96 -10.43 11.22
CA LEU A 77 -13.79 -9.95 12.58
C LEU A 77 -13.87 -11.15 13.54
N VAL A 78 -12.81 -11.38 14.29
CA VAL A 78 -12.74 -12.47 15.29
C VAL A 78 -13.15 -11.96 16.67
N GLY A 79 -12.67 -10.79 17.07
CA GLY A 79 -12.94 -10.23 18.37
C GLY A 79 -12.25 -8.90 18.60
N LYS A 80 -12.36 -8.42 19.83
CA LYS A 80 -11.66 -7.20 20.28
C LYS A 80 -10.40 -7.58 21.05
N LEU A 81 -9.41 -6.72 20.97
CA LEU A 81 -8.20 -6.85 21.77
C LEU A 81 -8.48 -6.52 23.23
N SER A 82 -7.67 -7.09 24.14
CA SER A 82 -7.68 -6.67 25.54
C SER A 82 -7.13 -5.25 25.70
N PRO A 83 -7.44 -4.52 26.80
CA PRO A 83 -6.93 -3.17 27.00
C PRO A 83 -5.40 -3.07 26.92
N GLU A 84 -4.67 -4.06 27.41
CA GLU A 84 -3.19 -4.11 27.32
C GLU A 84 -2.72 -4.26 25.89
N GLN A 85 -3.36 -5.12 25.11
CA GLN A 85 -3.05 -5.32 23.70
C GLN A 85 -3.41 -4.08 22.87
N ILE A 86 -4.48 -3.39 23.20
CA ILE A 86 -4.86 -2.12 22.56
C ILE A 86 -3.78 -1.07 22.78
N ALA A 87 -3.29 -0.91 24.01
CA ALA A 87 -2.24 0.05 24.32
C ALA A 87 -0.96 -0.24 23.52
N ALA A 88 -0.54 -1.49 23.47
CA ALA A 88 0.61 -1.92 22.68
C ALA A 88 0.38 -1.68 21.16
N ALA A 89 -0.81 -1.97 20.66
CA ALA A 89 -1.16 -1.76 19.26
C ALA A 89 -1.19 -0.27 18.89
N GLU A 90 -1.64 0.60 19.76
CA GLU A 90 -1.64 2.06 19.54
C GLU A 90 -0.22 2.61 19.45
N ILE A 91 0.68 2.19 20.32
CA ILE A 91 2.10 2.59 20.28
C ILE A 91 2.71 2.11 18.96
N MET A 92 2.47 0.88 18.57
CA MET A 92 3.01 0.32 17.34
C MET A 92 2.42 1.02 16.10
N ALA A 93 1.13 1.33 16.10
CA ALA A 93 0.48 2.06 15.02
C ALA A 93 1.06 3.46 14.84
N ALA A 94 1.34 4.17 15.93
CA ALA A 94 2.00 5.47 15.87
C ALA A 94 3.42 5.36 15.30
N THR A 95 4.20 4.37 15.72
CA THR A 95 5.54 4.11 15.22
C THR A 95 5.55 3.78 13.73
N ILE A 96 4.66 2.92 13.29
CA ILE A 96 4.52 2.55 11.87
C ILE A 96 4.15 3.76 11.03
N LYS A 97 3.22 4.58 11.50
CA LYS A 97 2.79 5.79 10.79
C LYS A 97 3.94 6.78 10.59
N GLN A 98 4.77 6.98 11.60
CA GLN A 98 5.96 7.81 11.49
C GLN A 98 6.96 7.25 10.49
N THR A 99 7.25 5.96 10.57
CA THR A 99 8.19 5.29 9.69
C THR A 99 7.71 5.29 8.24
N ALA A 100 6.43 5.03 8.00
CA ALA A 100 5.85 5.05 6.65
C ALA A 100 5.95 6.45 6.02
N ASN A 101 5.64 7.50 6.80
CA ASN A 101 5.75 8.87 6.31
C ASN A 101 7.19 9.27 6.00
N THR A 102 8.14 8.80 6.80
CA THR A 102 9.57 9.06 6.58
C THR A 102 10.07 8.39 5.30
N VAL A 103 9.69 7.14 5.09
CA VAL A 103 10.07 6.41 3.87
C VAL A 103 9.50 7.08 2.62
N ASP A 104 8.25 7.50 2.66
CA ASP A 104 7.65 8.20 1.53
C ASP A 104 8.36 9.52 1.22
N SER A 105 8.79 10.26 2.24
CA SER A 105 9.52 11.50 2.05
C SER A 105 10.95 11.28 1.55
N GLU A 106 11.60 10.20 1.96
CA GLU A 106 12.94 9.85 1.48
C GLU A 106 12.91 9.41 0.01
N ASP A 107 11.91 8.66 -0.38
CA ASP A 107 11.75 8.24 -1.78
C ASP A 107 11.56 9.44 -2.71
N TYR A 108 10.83 10.45 -2.28
CA TYR A 108 10.67 11.68 -3.06
C TYR A 108 11.93 12.55 -3.05
N SER A 109 12.67 12.58 -1.96
CA SER A 109 13.89 13.36 -1.88
C SER A 109 15.05 12.77 -2.68
N THR A 110 15.11 11.44 -2.78
CA THR A 110 16.10 10.79 -3.64
C THR A 110 15.80 10.99 -5.13
N GLY A 111 14.54 11.18 -5.48
CA GLY A 111 14.15 11.52 -6.85
C GLY A 111 14.54 12.96 -7.24
N THR A 112 14.61 13.85 -6.27
CA THR A 112 15.03 15.24 -6.48
C THR A 112 16.53 15.46 -6.30
N ALA A 113 17.22 14.50 -5.74
CA ALA A 113 18.68 14.56 -5.61
C ALA A 113 19.40 14.17 -6.90
N ALA A 114 18.67 13.87 -7.96
CA ALA A 114 19.27 13.91 -9.28
C ALA A 114 19.89 15.30 -9.47
N PRO A 115 21.15 15.35 -9.85
CA PRO A 115 21.92 16.57 -9.79
C PRO A 115 21.19 17.68 -10.50
N ALA A 116 20.98 18.73 -9.79
CA ALA A 116 20.45 19.98 -10.31
C ALA A 116 21.34 20.62 -11.38
N SER A 117 22.34 19.91 -11.82
CA SER A 117 23.12 20.32 -12.98
C SER A 117 22.31 20.02 -14.23
N GLY A 118 21.42 20.85 -14.49
CA GLY A 118 20.68 20.75 -15.72
C GLY A 118 19.29 20.29 -15.48
N ASP A 119 18.52 20.89 -15.85
CA ASP A 119 17.23 20.81 -16.40
C ASP A 119 16.97 19.48 -17.07
N GLY A 120 17.27 18.37 -16.60
CA GLY A 120 16.88 17.06 -17.13
C GLY A 120 16.91 16.87 -18.64
N PHE A 121 17.21 17.94 -19.36
CA PHE A 121 17.47 17.91 -20.79
C PHE A 121 18.95 18.07 -21.00
N MET A 122 19.55 17.16 -21.69
CA MET A 122 20.86 17.39 -22.24
C MET A 122 20.78 18.62 -23.15
N GLU A 123 21.51 19.67 -22.80
CA GLU A 123 21.73 20.75 -23.78
C GLU A 123 22.31 20.14 -25.03
N VAL A 124 21.56 20.24 -26.08
CA VAL A 124 22.06 19.86 -27.40
C VAL A 124 23.12 20.90 -27.79
N PRO A 125 24.36 20.49 -28.00
CA PRO A 125 25.39 21.43 -28.38
C PRO A 125 24.95 22.25 -29.60
N GLU A 126 25.21 23.51 -29.56
CA GLU A 126 24.96 24.39 -30.71
C GLU A 126 25.62 23.80 -31.95
N GLY A 127 24.85 23.64 -32.99
CA GLY A 127 25.30 23.03 -34.25
C GLY A 127 24.86 21.58 -34.45
N ALA A 128 24.45 20.86 -33.40
CA ALA A 128 23.94 19.50 -33.56
C ALA A 128 22.64 19.44 -34.37
N ASN A 129 21.90 20.52 -34.39
CA ASN A 129 20.65 20.61 -35.15
C ASN A 129 20.86 20.59 -36.68
N SER A 130 22.03 20.95 -37.15
CA SER A 130 22.31 20.95 -38.58
C SER A 130 22.47 19.55 -39.17
N ASP A 131 22.75 18.56 -38.30
CA ASP A 131 22.95 17.18 -38.72
C ASP A 131 21.71 16.32 -38.57
N LEU A 132 20.60 16.90 -38.09
CA LEU A 132 19.35 16.18 -37.93
C LEU A 132 18.67 15.97 -39.29
N PRO A 133 18.19 14.74 -39.55
CA PRO A 133 17.55 14.42 -40.82
C PRO A 133 16.16 15.04 -41.01
N PHE A 134 15.69 15.78 -40.04
CA PHE A 134 14.35 16.38 -40.02
C PHE A 134 14.30 17.87 -40.38
N ASN A 135 15.38 18.42 -40.80
CA ASN A 135 15.42 19.82 -41.24
C ASN A 135 14.91 19.97 -42.66
#